data_8a80bb600b873767b8127537f963f941
#
_entry.id   8a80bb600b873767b8127537f963f941
#
_cell.length_a   1.000
_cell.length_b   1.000
_cell.length_c   1.000
_cell.angle_alpha   90.00
_cell.angle_beta   90.00
_cell.angle_gamma   90.00
#
_symmetry.space_group_name_H-M   'P 1'
#
loop_
_entity.id
_entity.type
_entity.pdbx_description
1 polymer ?
#
loop_
_entity_poly.entity_id
_entity_poly.type
_entity_poly.pdbx_seq_one_letter_code
_entity_poly.pdbx_strand_id
1 'polypeptide(L)'
;MRRASVLAARIWAAFLASAVCGQQPIRVNVNLVNVSFIARAANGALVENLQKDDIELYEDAVPQKIEFFAKSTDLPLTLALIMDVSGSQEHFENKHEKDLEVFLKEVLGPRDRAFMVCFGNHLRLVSDYTNSPEEILLNFHEFDKGKRHFPEIGPREERDLGTAFYDSIYYSVTEKLAQTGGRQAILMFSDGEDNSSSTNMMTAIDTAQSTNVIVYTIRYTEPNKHGVLNARNKYGISVMDRVAKETGGVHIDAEATDPHVYFRQIAEELRTSYELAYYPTNKAKDDTFRKIVIKPKQEGAKIRTKTGYYSR
;
A
#
# COMPACT_ATOMS: atom_id res chain seq x y z
N MET A 1 -52.28 49.28 -63.66
CA MET A 1 -53.07 48.17 -64.24
C MET A 1 -52.36 46.85 -63.99
N ARG A 2 -53.15 45.87 -63.60
CA ARG A 2 -52.83 44.42 -63.36
C ARG A 2 -52.21 44.05 -61.99
N ARG A 3 -53.11 43.54 -61.18
CA ARG A 3 -52.89 42.77 -59.97
C ARG A 3 -52.31 41.36 -60.32
N ALA A 4 -51.39 40.88 -59.57
CA ALA A 4 -51.02 39.47 -59.55
C ALA A 4 -51.02 38.98 -58.10
N SER A 5 -51.93 38.05 -57.84
CA SER A 5 -52.13 37.40 -56.57
C SER A 5 -51.02 36.35 -56.34
N VAL A 6 -50.38 36.35 -55.16
CA VAL A 6 -49.46 35.31 -54.74
C VAL A 6 -50.16 34.41 -53.71
N LEU A 7 -50.31 33.16 -54.10
CA LEU A 7 -50.90 32.05 -53.32
C LEU A 7 -49.91 31.64 -52.21
N ALA A 8 -50.32 31.74 -50.95
CA ALA A 8 -49.51 31.32 -49.84
C ALA A 8 -49.73 29.80 -49.61
N ALA A 9 -48.70 28.99 -49.89
CA ALA A 9 -48.66 27.58 -49.53
C ALA A 9 -48.22 27.44 -48.08
N ARG A 10 -49.08 26.97 -47.19
CA ARG A 10 -48.74 26.60 -45.80
C ARG A 10 -48.18 25.20 -45.77
N ILE A 11 -46.87 25.08 -45.56
CA ILE A 11 -46.20 23.79 -45.28
C ILE A 11 -46.31 23.50 -43.78
N TRP A 12 -47.06 22.52 -43.46
CA TRP A 12 -47.06 21.94 -42.08
C TRP A 12 -45.85 21.02 -41.93
N ALA A 13 -44.88 21.46 -41.14
CA ALA A 13 -43.78 20.60 -40.70
C ALA A 13 -44.21 19.87 -39.45
N ALA A 14 -44.48 18.56 -39.58
CA ALA A 14 -44.71 17.66 -38.45
C ALA A 14 -43.38 17.41 -37.75
N PHE A 15 -43.19 17.95 -36.56
CA PHE A 15 -42.09 17.61 -35.65
C PHE A 15 -42.38 16.21 -35.07
N LEU A 16 -41.69 15.19 -35.59
CA LEU A 16 -41.55 13.90 -34.95
C LEU A 16 -40.58 14.05 -33.77
N ALA A 17 -41.10 14.24 -32.55
CA ALA A 17 -40.38 14.15 -31.31
C ALA A 17 -40.00 12.69 -31.08
N SER A 18 -38.80 12.28 -31.49
CA SER A 18 -38.21 10.99 -31.10
C SER A 18 -37.94 11.04 -29.60
N ALA A 19 -38.76 10.39 -28.79
CA ALA A 19 -38.48 10.16 -27.39
C ALA A 19 -37.22 9.26 -27.29
N VAL A 20 -36.05 9.88 -27.12
CA VAL A 20 -34.84 9.17 -26.71
C VAL A 20 -35.10 8.69 -25.30
N CYS A 21 -35.51 7.41 -25.17
CA CYS A 21 -35.57 6.71 -23.91
C CYS A 21 -34.11 6.63 -23.39
N GLY A 22 -33.73 7.60 -22.57
CA GLY A 22 -32.44 7.60 -21.91
C GLY A 22 -32.35 6.38 -21.00
N GLN A 23 -31.67 5.35 -21.46
CA GLN A 23 -31.26 4.27 -20.59
C GLN A 23 -30.33 4.91 -19.53
N GLN A 24 -30.87 5.04 -18.33
CA GLN A 24 -30.07 5.40 -17.18
C GLN A 24 -28.97 4.32 -17.03
N PRO A 25 -27.70 4.69 -17.01
CA PRO A 25 -26.66 3.71 -16.78
C PRO A 25 -26.94 3.03 -15.44
N ILE A 26 -27.15 1.72 -15.47
CA ILE A 26 -27.26 0.91 -14.26
C ILE A 26 -25.90 1.04 -13.56
N ARG A 27 -25.80 1.91 -12.56
CA ARG A 27 -24.63 1.98 -11.66
C ARG A 27 -24.71 0.77 -10.75
N VAL A 28 -24.13 -0.34 -11.20
CA VAL A 28 -23.87 -1.47 -10.31
C VAL A 28 -22.73 -1.03 -9.42
N ASN A 29 -23.03 -0.71 -8.18
CA ASN A 29 -22.01 -0.43 -7.16
C ASN A 29 -21.40 -1.78 -6.77
N VAL A 30 -20.36 -2.18 -7.49
CA VAL A 30 -19.76 -3.50 -7.35
C VAL A 30 -18.64 -3.37 -6.32
N ASN A 31 -18.91 -3.79 -5.11
CA ASN A 31 -17.93 -3.86 -4.04
C ASN A 31 -17.00 -5.07 -4.29
N LEU A 32 -16.03 -4.91 -5.17
CA LEU A 32 -15.00 -5.90 -5.41
C LEU A 32 -13.92 -5.76 -4.32
N VAL A 33 -13.66 -6.83 -3.59
CA VAL A 33 -12.61 -6.88 -2.58
C VAL A 33 -11.37 -7.48 -3.21
N ASN A 34 -10.30 -6.68 -3.30
CA ASN A 34 -8.98 -7.12 -3.77
C ASN A 34 -8.13 -7.61 -2.60
N VAL A 35 -7.41 -8.70 -2.82
CA VAL A 35 -6.56 -9.32 -1.81
C VAL A 35 -5.24 -9.77 -2.43
N SER A 36 -4.15 -9.13 -2.01
CA SER A 36 -2.79 -9.59 -2.30
C SER A 36 -2.39 -10.64 -1.28
N PHE A 37 -1.68 -11.68 -1.72
CA PHE A 37 -1.18 -12.69 -0.81
C PHE A 37 0.10 -13.35 -1.30
N ILE A 38 0.82 -13.97 -0.38
CA ILE A 38 2.06 -14.71 -0.60
C ILE A 38 1.86 -16.13 -0.13
N ALA A 39 2.25 -17.10 -0.96
CA ALA A 39 2.18 -18.52 -0.66
C ALA A 39 3.58 -19.10 -0.46
N ARG A 40 3.78 -19.84 0.64
CA ARG A 40 5.01 -20.60 0.94
C ARG A 40 4.70 -22.06 1.17
N ALA A 41 5.54 -22.92 0.62
CA ALA A 41 5.50 -24.36 0.87
C ALA A 41 5.96 -24.69 2.31
N ALA A 42 5.78 -25.93 2.73
CA ALA A 42 6.18 -26.41 4.06
C ALA A 42 7.67 -26.18 4.39
N ASN A 43 8.55 -26.22 3.38
CA ASN A 43 9.98 -25.93 3.51
C ASN A 43 10.32 -24.42 3.50
N GLY A 44 9.31 -23.53 3.46
CA GLY A 44 9.48 -22.08 3.44
C GLY A 44 9.73 -21.46 2.07
N ALA A 45 9.93 -22.26 1.00
CA ALA A 45 10.10 -21.74 -0.36
C ALA A 45 8.81 -21.08 -0.87
N LEU A 46 8.94 -20.04 -1.71
CA LEU A 46 7.80 -19.43 -2.36
C LEU A 46 7.15 -20.40 -3.35
N VAL A 47 5.82 -20.43 -3.35
CA VAL A 47 5.05 -21.22 -4.32
C VAL A 47 4.80 -20.36 -5.54
N GLU A 48 5.43 -20.70 -6.68
CA GLU A 48 5.41 -19.85 -7.88
C GLU A 48 4.27 -20.15 -8.85
N ASN A 49 3.68 -21.35 -8.79
CA ASN A 49 2.73 -21.85 -9.77
C ASN A 49 1.36 -22.19 -9.16
N LEU A 50 0.95 -21.43 -8.13
CA LEU A 50 -0.34 -21.61 -7.49
C LEU A 50 -1.47 -21.28 -8.47
N GLN A 51 -2.48 -22.12 -8.49
CA GLN A 51 -3.69 -21.92 -9.28
C GLN A 51 -4.87 -21.51 -8.38
N LYS A 52 -5.90 -20.94 -8.97
CA LYS A 52 -7.13 -20.58 -8.26
C LYS A 52 -7.73 -21.76 -7.47
N ASP A 53 -7.68 -22.95 -8.06
CA ASP A 53 -8.27 -24.15 -7.48
C ASP A 53 -7.42 -24.78 -6.37
N ASP A 54 -6.20 -24.30 -6.14
CA ASP A 54 -5.32 -24.76 -5.06
C ASP A 54 -5.60 -24.10 -3.72
N ILE A 55 -6.54 -23.14 -3.69
CA ILE A 55 -6.88 -22.37 -2.49
C ILE A 55 -8.39 -22.31 -2.25
N GLU A 56 -8.74 -22.01 -1.02
CA GLU A 56 -10.10 -21.69 -0.58
C GLU A 56 -10.10 -20.33 0.10
N LEU A 57 -11.07 -19.49 -0.24
CA LEU A 57 -11.26 -18.16 0.32
C LEU A 57 -12.45 -18.12 1.26
N TYR A 58 -12.27 -17.50 2.42
CA TYR A 58 -13.30 -17.30 3.42
C TYR A 58 -13.34 -15.83 3.86
N GLU A 59 -14.55 -15.30 4.04
CA GLU A 59 -14.83 -14.05 4.75
C GLU A 59 -15.73 -14.37 5.93
N ASP A 60 -15.33 -14.00 7.16
CA ASP A 60 -16.02 -14.31 8.40
C ASP A 60 -16.44 -15.81 8.52
N ALA A 61 -15.53 -16.70 8.12
CA ALA A 61 -15.71 -18.16 8.03
C ALA A 61 -16.74 -18.62 6.96
N VAL A 62 -17.32 -17.73 6.16
CA VAL A 62 -18.19 -18.05 5.04
C VAL A 62 -17.37 -18.21 3.77
N PRO A 63 -17.48 -19.36 3.04
CA PRO A 63 -16.78 -19.55 1.77
C PRO A 63 -17.15 -18.47 0.75
N GLN A 64 -16.15 -17.94 0.04
CA GLN A 64 -16.33 -16.94 -1.00
C GLN A 64 -15.90 -17.48 -2.36
N LYS A 65 -16.58 -17.05 -3.41
CA LYS A 65 -16.20 -17.37 -4.78
C LYS A 65 -15.12 -16.41 -5.26
N ILE A 66 -13.95 -16.92 -5.60
CA ILE A 66 -12.90 -16.13 -6.23
C ILE A 66 -13.33 -15.82 -7.68
N GLU A 67 -13.49 -14.55 -8.01
CA GLU A 67 -13.86 -14.12 -9.37
C GLU A 67 -12.61 -13.90 -10.23
N PHE A 68 -11.59 -13.24 -9.68
CA PHE A 68 -10.34 -12.95 -10.36
C PHE A 68 -9.18 -13.58 -9.60
N PHE A 69 -8.21 -14.07 -10.33
CA PHE A 69 -6.98 -14.64 -9.80
C PHE A 69 -5.85 -14.40 -10.80
N ALA A 70 -4.75 -13.85 -10.34
CA ALA A 70 -3.58 -13.59 -11.16
C ALA A 70 -2.29 -13.73 -10.34
N LYS A 71 -1.21 -14.10 -11.00
CA LYS A 71 0.14 -13.95 -10.45
C LYS A 71 0.58 -12.49 -10.66
N SER A 72 1.16 -11.87 -9.66
CA SER A 72 1.47 -10.43 -9.67
C SER A 72 2.65 -10.04 -10.57
N THR A 73 3.39 -11.00 -11.14
CA THR A 73 4.57 -10.73 -11.99
C THR A 73 4.29 -9.81 -13.18
N ASP A 74 3.06 -9.79 -13.66
CA ASP A 74 2.68 -9.02 -14.85
C ASP A 74 2.24 -7.59 -14.54
N LEU A 75 2.02 -7.27 -13.27
CA LEU A 75 1.58 -5.95 -12.82
C LEU A 75 2.78 -5.11 -12.35
N PRO A 76 2.85 -3.83 -12.75
CA PRO A 76 3.88 -2.93 -12.24
C PRO A 76 3.72 -2.72 -10.72
N LEU A 77 4.86 -2.60 -10.02
CA LEU A 77 4.91 -2.29 -8.60
C LEU A 77 5.02 -0.78 -8.39
N THR A 78 4.17 -0.22 -7.53
CA THR A 78 4.36 1.11 -6.97
C THR A 78 4.76 0.96 -5.50
N LEU A 79 5.95 1.45 -5.15
CA LEU A 79 6.54 1.29 -3.84
C LEU A 79 6.63 2.63 -3.13
N ALA A 80 6.16 2.70 -1.89
CA ALA A 80 6.43 3.79 -0.97
C ALA A 80 7.63 3.42 -0.09
N LEU A 81 8.66 4.24 -0.11
CA LEU A 81 9.80 4.16 0.80
C LEU A 81 9.55 5.18 1.91
N ILE A 82 9.38 4.72 3.14
CA ILE A 82 9.09 5.59 4.27
C ILE A 82 10.24 5.50 5.26
N MET A 83 10.94 6.61 5.44
CA MET A 83 12.14 6.68 6.28
C MET A 83 11.91 7.55 7.50
N ASP A 84 12.11 6.96 8.66
CA ASP A 84 12.14 7.68 9.93
C ASP A 84 13.44 8.46 10.06
N VAL A 85 13.32 9.77 10.21
CA VAL A 85 14.45 10.71 10.43
C VAL A 85 14.29 11.46 11.75
N SER A 86 13.54 10.89 12.69
CA SER A 86 13.44 11.41 14.06
C SER A 86 14.76 11.30 14.81
N GLY A 87 14.92 12.03 15.91
CA GLY A 87 16.16 12.07 16.68
C GLY A 87 16.65 10.71 17.19
N SER A 88 15.78 9.71 17.37
CA SER A 88 16.18 8.34 17.70
C SER A 88 16.88 7.61 16.57
N GLN A 89 16.75 8.11 15.32
CA GLN A 89 17.31 7.50 14.11
C GLN A 89 18.62 8.17 13.63
N GLU A 90 19.06 9.29 14.22
CA GLU A 90 20.24 10.05 13.78
C GLU A 90 21.50 9.18 13.64
N HIS A 91 21.74 8.24 14.53
CA HIS A 91 22.92 7.38 14.45
C HIS A 91 22.80 6.23 13.44
N PHE A 92 21.60 6.00 12.87
CA PHE A 92 21.38 5.03 11.80
C PHE A 92 21.43 5.65 10.39
N GLU A 93 21.59 6.96 10.21
CA GLU A 93 21.54 7.65 8.91
C GLU A 93 22.39 6.96 7.83
N ASN A 94 23.68 6.72 8.12
CA ASN A 94 24.57 6.04 7.20
C ASN A 94 24.16 4.59 6.88
N LYS A 95 23.48 3.93 7.83
CA LYS A 95 22.98 2.56 7.63
C LYS A 95 21.73 2.59 6.79
N HIS A 96 20.83 3.54 7.04
CA HIS A 96 19.62 3.75 6.23
C HIS A 96 19.99 3.99 4.75
N GLU A 97 20.97 4.86 4.45
CA GLU A 97 21.39 5.14 3.07
C GLU A 97 21.95 3.88 2.39
N LYS A 98 22.81 3.12 3.07
CA LYS A 98 23.36 1.86 2.54
C LYS A 98 22.31 0.79 2.33
N ASP A 99 21.44 0.60 3.32
CA ASP A 99 20.39 -0.40 3.26
C ASP A 99 19.36 -0.05 2.17
N LEU A 100 19.03 1.24 2.00
CA LEU A 100 18.20 1.74 0.91
C LEU A 100 18.84 1.47 -0.46
N GLU A 101 20.15 1.71 -0.61
CA GLU A 101 20.88 1.44 -1.85
C GLU A 101 20.82 -0.05 -2.22
N VAL A 102 21.06 -0.93 -1.25
CA VAL A 102 20.98 -2.39 -1.44
C VAL A 102 19.57 -2.77 -1.89
N PHE A 103 18.54 -2.27 -1.19
CA PHE A 103 17.16 -2.57 -1.50
C PHE A 103 16.74 -2.12 -2.90
N LEU A 104 17.03 -0.88 -3.27
CA LEU A 104 16.62 -0.33 -4.57
C LEU A 104 17.21 -1.11 -5.74
N LYS A 105 18.47 -1.56 -5.62
CA LYS A 105 19.12 -2.40 -6.64
C LYS A 105 18.48 -3.79 -6.79
N GLU A 106 17.95 -4.35 -5.70
CA GLU A 106 17.33 -5.68 -5.70
C GLU A 106 15.87 -5.65 -6.19
N VAL A 107 15.13 -4.55 -5.95
CA VAL A 107 13.66 -4.52 -6.07
C VAL A 107 13.15 -3.84 -7.32
N LEU A 108 13.66 -2.65 -7.65
CA LEU A 108 13.08 -1.86 -8.74
C LEU A 108 13.42 -2.43 -10.12
N GLY A 109 12.38 -2.87 -10.82
CA GLY A 109 12.46 -3.24 -12.24
C GLY A 109 12.09 -2.06 -13.16
N PRO A 110 12.30 -2.22 -14.48
CA PRO A 110 12.05 -1.14 -15.45
C PRO A 110 10.59 -0.64 -15.52
N ARG A 111 9.63 -1.45 -15.11
CA ARG A 111 8.20 -1.10 -15.07
C ARG A 111 7.72 -0.65 -13.70
N ASP A 112 8.56 -0.80 -12.68
CA ASP A 112 8.24 -0.43 -11.31
C ASP A 112 8.58 1.04 -11.08
N ARG A 113 7.99 1.62 -10.04
CA ARG A 113 8.30 2.98 -9.59
C ARG A 113 8.23 3.05 -8.09
N ALA A 114 9.01 3.96 -7.53
CA ALA A 114 8.98 4.25 -6.11
C ALA A 114 8.86 5.76 -5.89
N PHE A 115 8.36 6.14 -4.72
CA PHE A 115 8.47 7.47 -4.16
C PHE A 115 8.99 7.36 -2.74
N MET A 116 9.56 8.44 -2.20
CA MET A 116 10.16 8.44 -0.88
C MET A 116 9.59 9.54 0.00
N VAL A 117 9.18 9.16 1.20
CA VAL A 117 8.74 10.06 2.26
C VAL A 117 9.68 9.92 3.46
N CYS A 118 10.27 11.01 3.92
CA CYS A 118 10.95 11.08 5.20
C CYS A 118 10.02 11.69 6.24
N PHE A 119 9.98 11.10 7.42
CA PHE A 119 9.14 11.59 8.50
C PHE A 119 9.90 11.71 9.83
N GLY A 120 9.63 12.76 10.55
CA GLY A 120 9.88 13.01 11.94
C GLY A 120 8.62 13.66 12.48
N ASN A 121 8.70 14.92 12.87
CA ASN A 121 7.53 15.75 13.19
C ASN A 121 6.71 16.16 11.96
N HIS A 122 7.35 16.23 10.78
CA HIS A 122 6.73 16.54 9.48
C HIS A 122 6.98 15.41 8.48
N LEU A 123 6.08 15.29 7.49
CA LEU A 123 6.24 14.36 6.40
C LEU A 123 6.74 15.10 5.15
N ARG A 124 7.89 14.71 4.64
CA ARG A 124 8.53 15.32 3.45
C ARG A 124 8.53 14.33 2.30
N LEU A 125 7.96 14.74 1.16
CA LEU A 125 8.10 13.98 -0.09
C LEU A 125 9.49 14.25 -0.68
N VAL A 126 10.43 13.38 -0.34
CA VAL A 126 11.85 13.55 -0.68
C VAL A 126 12.11 13.15 -2.13
N SER A 127 11.42 12.13 -2.63
CA SER A 127 11.43 11.79 -4.05
C SER A 127 10.02 11.51 -4.51
N ASP A 128 9.58 12.10 -5.62
CA ASP A 128 8.33 11.72 -6.26
C ASP A 128 8.52 10.45 -7.11
N TYR A 129 7.48 9.97 -7.77
CA TYR A 129 7.53 8.73 -8.54
C TYR A 129 8.67 8.70 -9.55
N THR A 130 9.58 7.77 -9.36
CA THR A 130 10.68 7.48 -10.28
C THR A 130 10.99 5.99 -10.29
N ASN A 131 11.64 5.51 -11.34
CA ASN A 131 12.20 4.17 -11.42
C ASN A 131 13.75 4.18 -11.32
N SER A 132 14.35 5.34 -11.03
CA SER A 132 15.80 5.49 -10.87
C SER A 132 16.21 5.38 -9.40
N PRO A 133 16.92 4.32 -9.00
CA PRO A 133 17.56 4.22 -7.70
C PRO A 133 18.47 5.41 -7.38
N GLU A 134 19.22 5.88 -8.39
CA GLU A 134 20.18 6.96 -8.24
C GLU A 134 19.49 8.28 -7.90
N GLU A 135 18.33 8.56 -8.51
CA GLU A 135 17.55 9.76 -8.23
C GLU A 135 17.02 9.75 -6.78
N ILE A 136 16.49 8.61 -6.32
CA ILE A 136 16.00 8.47 -4.94
C ILE A 136 17.14 8.68 -3.94
N LEU A 137 18.29 8.03 -4.15
CA LEU A 137 19.44 8.15 -3.28
C LEU A 137 20.00 9.59 -3.26
N LEU A 138 20.09 10.23 -4.41
CA LEU A 138 20.53 11.62 -4.51
C LEU A 138 19.60 12.55 -3.73
N ASN A 139 18.29 12.41 -3.92
CA ASN A 139 17.30 13.23 -3.23
C ASN A 139 17.36 13.01 -1.71
N PHE A 140 17.52 11.75 -1.27
CA PHE A 140 17.66 11.42 0.15
C PHE A 140 18.93 12.05 0.75
N HIS A 141 20.06 11.94 0.05
CA HIS A 141 21.32 12.57 0.47
C HIS A 141 21.21 14.11 0.55
N GLU A 142 20.53 14.75 -0.42
CA GLU A 142 20.30 16.20 -0.38
C GLU A 142 19.36 16.62 0.76
N PHE A 143 18.38 15.80 1.07
CA PHE A 143 17.48 15.98 2.21
C PHE A 143 18.27 15.90 3.53
N ASP A 144 19.03 14.84 3.73
CA ASP A 144 19.85 14.61 4.93
C ASP A 144 20.85 15.75 5.19
N LYS A 145 21.47 16.30 4.14
CA LYS A 145 22.38 17.43 4.25
C LYS A 145 21.70 18.81 4.30
N GLY A 146 20.38 18.87 4.32
CA GLY A 146 19.64 20.13 4.34
C GLY A 146 19.87 21.03 3.12
N LYS A 147 20.31 20.45 1.99
CA LYS A 147 20.69 21.20 0.79
C LYS A 147 19.48 21.69 -0.03
N ARG A 148 18.35 21.07 0.15
CA ARG A 148 17.15 21.33 -0.64
C ARG A 148 15.90 21.30 0.23
N HIS A 149 14.94 22.15 -0.09
CA HIS A 149 13.60 22.11 0.50
C HIS A 149 12.72 21.14 -0.27
N PHE A 150 12.05 20.23 0.46
CA PHE A 150 11.15 19.23 -0.09
C PHE A 150 9.71 19.51 0.33
N PRO A 151 8.71 19.24 -0.55
CA PRO A 151 7.32 19.51 -0.22
C PRO A 151 6.82 18.61 0.91
N GLU A 152 5.89 19.13 1.69
CA GLU A 152 5.18 18.37 2.71
C GLU A 152 3.99 17.64 2.11
N ILE A 153 3.71 16.46 2.64
CA ILE A 153 2.45 15.73 2.45
C ILE A 153 1.73 15.64 3.80
N GLY A 154 0.41 15.44 3.76
CA GLY A 154 -0.41 15.41 4.97
C GLY A 154 -0.63 16.79 5.61
N PRO A 155 -1.04 16.81 6.89
CA PRO A 155 -1.41 18.05 7.57
C PRO A 155 -0.18 18.93 7.80
N ARG A 156 -0.34 20.23 7.49
CA ARG A 156 0.66 21.27 7.75
C ARG A 156 0.48 21.87 9.14
N GLU A 157 0.47 21.03 10.14
CA GLU A 157 0.39 21.48 11.52
C GLU A 157 1.79 21.89 12.02
N GLU A 158 1.85 22.97 12.81
CA GLU A 158 3.08 23.30 13.52
C GLU A 158 3.32 22.27 14.61
N ARG A 159 4.31 21.43 14.39
CA ARG A 159 4.78 20.41 15.35
C ARG A 159 6.24 20.70 15.62
N ASP A 160 6.54 21.10 16.84
CA ASP A 160 7.93 21.46 17.19
C ASP A 160 8.86 20.25 17.24
N LEU A 161 8.37 19.12 17.74
CA LEU A 161 9.11 17.85 17.87
C LEU A 161 8.15 16.68 17.77
N GLY A 162 8.67 15.52 17.37
CA GLY A 162 7.90 14.28 17.39
C GLY A 162 8.21 13.32 16.25
N THR A 163 7.49 12.20 16.26
CA THR A 163 7.55 11.13 15.27
C THR A 163 6.13 10.80 14.83
N ALA A 164 5.81 11.04 13.56
CA ALA A 164 4.49 10.87 12.98
C ALA A 164 4.40 9.54 12.20
N PHE A 165 4.61 8.41 12.90
CA PHE A 165 4.68 7.08 12.30
C PHE A 165 3.38 6.68 11.61
N TYR A 166 2.22 6.81 12.27
CA TYR A 166 0.94 6.42 11.67
C TYR A 166 0.51 7.36 10.54
N ASP A 167 0.76 8.66 10.69
CA ASP A 167 0.49 9.64 9.64
C ASP A 167 1.32 9.36 8.39
N SER A 168 2.57 8.89 8.53
CA SER A 168 3.42 8.56 7.38
C SER A 168 2.84 7.44 6.52
N ILE A 169 2.24 6.43 7.13
CA ILE A 169 1.52 5.36 6.43
C ILE A 169 0.23 5.94 5.81
N TYR A 170 -0.59 6.59 6.62
CA TYR A 170 -1.90 7.09 6.21
C TYR A 170 -1.82 8.02 5.00
N TYR A 171 -0.97 9.06 5.05
CA TYR A 171 -0.85 10.02 3.97
C TYR A 171 -0.10 9.48 2.75
N SER A 172 0.87 8.59 2.93
CA SER A 172 1.48 7.89 1.78
C SER A 172 0.48 7.03 1.03
N VAL A 173 -0.47 6.41 1.74
CA VAL A 173 -1.54 5.64 1.10
C VAL A 173 -2.56 6.57 0.44
N THR A 174 -3.14 7.51 1.18
CA THR A 174 -4.29 8.32 0.72
C THR A 174 -3.92 9.33 -0.34
N GLU A 175 -2.76 9.98 -0.23
CA GLU A 175 -2.36 11.03 -1.17
C GLU A 175 -1.56 10.50 -2.37
N LYS A 176 -0.90 9.34 -2.21
CA LYS A 176 -0.04 8.80 -3.26
C LYS A 176 -0.53 7.44 -3.77
N LEU A 177 -0.49 6.36 -2.96
CA LEU A 177 -0.75 5.01 -3.45
C LEU A 177 -2.19 4.80 -3.93
N ALA A 178 -3.21 5.33 -3.25
CA ALA A 178 -4.62 5.16 -3.63
C ALA A 178 -4.96 5.67 -5.04
N GLN A 179 -4.13 6.53 -5.61
CA GLN A 179 -4.28 7.05 -6.96
C GLN A 179 -3.58 6.20 -8.03
N THR A 180 -2.92 5.12 -7.62
CA THR A 180 -2.16 4.25 -8.52
C THR A 180 -2.87 2.92 -8.68
N GLY A 181 -2.63 2.25 -9.81
CA GLY A 181 -3.07 0.88 -10.03
C GLY A 181 -1.92 -0.10 -9.90
N GLY A 182 -2.22 -1.39 -10.01
CA GLY A 182 -1.23 -2.46 -9.92
C GLY A 182 -0.90 -2.86 -8.48
N ARG A 183 0.29 -3.41 -8.28
CA ARG A 183 0.77 -3.83 -6.95
C ARG A 183 1.25 -2.62 -6.16
N GLN A 184 0.94 -2.61 -4.89
CA GLN A 184 1.31 -1.52 -4.00
C GLN A 184 1.91 -2.06 -2.72
N ALA A 185 3.03 -1.49 -2.30
CA ALA A 185 3.66 -1.84 -1.04
C ALA A 185 4.31 -0.61 -0.39
N ILE A 186 4.44 -0.69 0.93
CA ILE A 186 5.23 0.23 1.74
C ILE A 186 6.42 -0.55 2.29
N LEU A 187 7.60 0.05 2.21
CA LEU A 187 8.78 -0.36 2.96
C LEU A 187 9.11 0.76 3.94
N MET A 188 8.99 0.47 5.23
CA MET A 188 9.17 1.43 6.30
C MET A 188 10.41 1.12 7.12
N PHE A 189 11.26 2.12 7.33
CA PHE A 189 12.47 2.08 8.12
C PHE A 189 12.25 2.95 9.37
N SER A 190 12.18 2.35 10.57
CA SER A 190 11.86 3.08 11.81
C SER A 190 12.17 2.23 13.05
N ASP A 191 12.00 2.80 14.24
CA ASP A 191 11.93 2.06 15.52
C ASP A 191 10.47 1.80 15.97
N GLY A 192 9.49 2.29 15.21
CA GLY A 192 8.07 2.10 15.48
C GLY A 192 7.50 3.02 16.56
N GLU A 193 8.22 4.06 16.97
CA GLU A 193 7.71 5.05 17.88
C GLU A 193 6.77 6.03 17.19
N ASP A 194 5.70 6.40 17.89
CA ASP A 194 4.75 7.43 17.47
C ASP A 194 4.37 8.31 18.65
N ASN A 195 4.46 9.61 18.46
CA ASN A 195 4.07 10.59 19.50
C ASN A 195 3.51 11.89 18.94
N SER A 196 3.40 12.01 17.63
CA SER A 196 2.89 13.24 16.98
C SER A 196 1.92 12.99 15.82
N SER A 197 1.54 11.75 15.53
CA SER A 197 0.51 11.49 14.51
C SER A 197 -0.84 12.06 14.90
N SER A 198 -1.56 12.61 13.94
CA SER A 198 -2.97 12.99 14.04
C SER A 198 -3.90 11.78 13.84
N THR A 199 -3.42 10.76 13.14
CA THR A 199 -4.10 9.47 12.99
C THR A 199 -3.65 8.47 14.08
N ASN A 200 -4.37 7.36 14.20
CA ASN A 200 -3.99 6.28 15.10
C ASN A 200 -3.62 5.02 14.33
N MET A 201 -3.02 4.05 15.02
CA MET A 201 -2.55 2.79 14.45
C MET A 201 -3.64 2.06 13.66
N MET A 202 -4.87 1.99 14.20
CA MET A 202 -5.95 1.25 13.54
C MET A 202 -6.39 1.93 12.25
N THR A 203 -6.43 3.27 12.22
CA THR A 203 -6.72 4.03 11.01
C THR A 203 -5.66 3.82 9.94
N ALA A 204 -4.38 3.82 10.30
CA ALA A 204 -3.28 3.56 9.36
C ALA A 204 -3.35 2.13 8.78
N ILE A 205 -3.59 1.12 9.63
CA ILE A 205 -3.77 -0.27 9.21
C ILE A 205 -4.98 -0.43 8.28
N ASP A 206 -6.13 0.09 8.68
CA ASP A 206 -7.37 0.02 7.90
C ASP A 206 -7.22 0.68 6.52
N THR A 207 -6.54 1.82 6.47
CA THR A 207 -6.26 2.52 5.22
C THR A 207 -5.40 1.67 4.28
N ALA A 208 -4.35 1.02 4.80
CA ALA A 208 -3.53 0.10 4.02
C ALA A 208 -4.31 -1.16 3.58
N GLN A 209 -5.16 -1.72 4.47
CA GLN A 209 -5.99 -2.88 4.15
C GLN A 209 -7.05 -2.58 3.08
N SER A 210 -7.73 -1.44 3.18
CA SER A 210 -8.80 -1.03 2.24
C SER A 210 -8.27 -0.75 0.84
N THR A 211 -7.03 -0.25 0.74
CA THR A 211 -6.34 0.01 -0.53
C THR A 211 -5.47 -1.16 -1.01
N ASN A 212 -5.47 -2.28 -0.27
CA ASN A 212 -4.69 -3.48 -0.60
C ASN A 212 -3.17 -3.25 -0.66
N VAL A 213 -2.66 -2.37 0.21
CA VAL A 213 -1.23 -2.05 0.37
C VAL A 213 -0.61 -2.98 1.40
N ILE A 214 0.47 -3.67 1.02
CA ILE A 214 1.27 -4.50 1.93
C ILE A 214 2.32 -3.62 2.59
N VAL A 215 2.43 -3.67 3.93
CA VAL A 215 3.44 -2.90 4.68
C VAL A 215 4.52 -3.83 5.22
N TYR A 216 5.75 -3.63 4.76
CA TYR A 216 6.95 -4.23 5.33
C TYR A 216 7.60 -3.23 6.27
N THR A 217 7.98 -3.67 7.46
CA THR A 217 8.62 -2.80 8.46
C THR A 217 10.00 -3.32 8.78
N ILE A 218 11.00 -2.44 8.70
CA ILE A 218 12.41 -2.73 9.01
C ILE A 218 12.79 -1.90 10.22
N ARG A 219 13.12 -2.59 11.29
CA ARG A 219 13.40 -1.98 12.58
C ARG A 219 14.87 -1.64 12.75
N TYR A 220 15.12 -0.38 13.13
CA TYR A 220 16.43 0.12 13.55
C TYR A 220 16.31 0.54 15.01
N THR A 221 16.81 -0.30 15.91
CA THR A 221 16.77 -0.06 17.36
C THR A 221 17.95 -0.75 18.02
N GLU A 222 18.78 0.02 18.72
CA GLU A 222 19.88 -0.55 19.52
C GLU A 222 19.43 -0.92 20.93
N PRO A 223 19.78 -2.11 21.42
CA PRO A 223 19.68 -2.42 22.83
C PRO A 223 20.67 -1.56 23.63
N ASN A 224 20.39 -1.37 24.92
CA ASN A 224 21.34 -0.70 25.80
C ASN A 224 22.64 -1.50 25.96
N LYS A 225 23.61 -0.94 26.72
CA LYS A 225 24.93 -1.56 26.97
C LYS A 225 24.89 -2.98 27.59
N HIS A 226 23.73 -3.39 28.09
CA HIS A 226 23.50 -4.73 28.64
C HIS A 226 22.70 -5.65 27.70
N GLY A 227 22.50 -5.25 26.45
CA GLY A 227 21.72 -6.02 25.49
C GLY A 227 20.20 -6.00 25.71
N VAL A 228 19.71 -5.06 26.52
CA VAL A 228 18.29 -5.01 26.92
C VAL A 228 17.60 -3.85 26.20
N LEU A 229 16.47 -4.14 25.58
CA LEU A 229 15.55 -3.14 25.03
C LEU A 229 14.69 -2.54 26.15
N ASN A 230 14.56 -1.21 26.15
CA ASN A 230 13.67 -0.51 27.05
C ASN A 230 12.19 -0.75 26.71
N ALA A 231 11.27 -0.29 27.56
CA ALA A 231 9.83 -0.49 27.37
C ALA A 231 9.31 0.21 26.10
N ARG A 232 9.84 1.38 25.75
CA ARG A 232 9.48 2.15 24.56
C ARG A 232 9.86 1.41 23.30
N ASN A 233 11.10 0.90 23.21
CA ASN A 233 11.54 0.08 22.08
C ASN A 233 10.70 -1.20 21.92
N LYS A 234 10.38 -1.89 23.03
CA LYS A 234 9.50 -3.08 22.98
C LYS A 234 8.10 -2.75 22.47
N TYR A 235 7.57 -1.59 22.83
CA TYR A 235 6.30 -1.11 22.29
C TYR A 235 6.40 -0.84 20.79
N GLY A 236 7.42 -0.10 20.32
CA GLY A 236 7.66 0.14 18.91
C GLY A 236 7.75 -1.15 18.09
N ILE A 237 8.46 -2.17 18.59
CA ILE A 237 8.51 -3.51 17.97
C ILE A 237 7.10 -4.08 17.81
N SER A 238 6.27 -4.02 18.86
CA SER A 238 4.91 -4.57 18.81
C SER A 238 4.02 -3.81 17.82
N VAL A 239 4.20 -2.49 17.67
CA VAL A 239 3.51 -1.66 16.68
C VAL A 239 3.90 -2.08 15.26
N MET A 240 5.20 -2.16 14.98
CA MET A 240 5.71 -2.51 13.66
C MET A 240 5.31 -3.93 13.25
N ASP A 241 5.41 -4.90 14.18
CA ASP A 241 4.98 -6.27 13.93
C ASP A 241 3.48 -6.34 13.61
N ARG A 242 2.66 -5.61 14.36
CA ARG A 242 1.22 -5.57 14.15
C ARG A 242 0.86 -4.93 12.81
N VAL A 243 1.43 -3.77 12.47
CA VAL A 243 1.19 -3.09 11.18
C VAL A 243 1.56 -4.01 10.01
N ALA A 244 2.75 -4.62 10.04
CA ALA A 244 3.18 -5.54 9.00
C ALA A 244 2.24 -6.76 8.90
N LYS A 245 1.98 -7.44 10.00
CA LYS A 245 1.16 -8.67 10.04
C LYS A 245 -0.28 -8.43 9.59
N GLU A 246 -0.91 -7.35 10.05
CA GLU A 246 -2.31 -7.07 9.70
C GLU A 246 -2.49 -6.66 8.24
N THR A 247 -1.45 -6.10 7.60
CA THR A 247 -1.47 -5.74 6.18
C THR A 247 -0.91 -6.82 5.24
N GLY A 248 -0.42 -7.96 5.79
CA GLY A 248 0.12 -9.06 5.00
C GLY A 248 1.63 -8.97 4.72
N GLY A 249 2.34 -8.05 5.35
CA GLY A 249 3.79 -7.91 5.26
C GLY A 249 4.56 -8.67 6.35
N VAL A 250 5.83 -8.28 6.53
CA VAL A 250 6.77 -8.86 7.53
C VAL A 250 7.45 -7.74 8.29
N HIS A 251 7.63 -7.96 9.58
CA HIS A 251 8.50 -7.16 10.43
C HIS A 251 9.91 -7.79 10.48
N ILE A 252 10.93 -6.99 10.26
CA ILE A 252 12.34 -7.41 10.17
C ILE A 252 13.18 -6.58 11.14
N ASP A 253 14.11 -7.23 11.83
CA ASP A 253 15.13 -6.59 12.64
C ASP A 253 16.40 -6.36 11.81
N ALA A 254 16.71 -5.12 11.50
CA ALA A 254 17.88 -4.75 10.70
C ALA A 254 19.23 -5.03 11.38
N GLU A 255 19.24 -5.18 12.70
CA GLU A 255 20.45 -5.50 13.46
C GLU A 255 20.69 -7.01 13.59
N ALA A 256 19.65 -7.82 13.42
CA ALA A 256 19.74 -9.27 13.59
C ALA A 256 19.96 -10.04 12.27
N THR A 257 19.80 -9.37 11.11
CA THR A 257 19.77 -10.05 9.79
C THR A 257 20.57 -9.24 8.77
N ASP A 258 21.31 -9.92 7.90
CA ASP A 258 22.02 -9.30 6.78
C ASP A 258 21.04 -8.60 5.82
N PRO A 259 21.23 -7.31 5.49
CA PRO A 259 20.37 -6.57 4.57
C PRO A 259 20.13 -7.26 3.22
N HIS A 260 21.17 -7.83 2.64
CA HIS A 260 21.05 -8.55 1.37
C HIS A 260 20.11 -9.76 1.44
N VAL A 261 20.00 -10.40 2.60
CA VAL A 261 19.12 -11.58 2.79
C VAL A 261 17.65 -11.12 2.84
N TYR A 262 17.32 -10.16 3.73
CA TYR A 262 15.91 -9.78 3.89
C TYR A 262 15.39 -8.93 2.74
N PHE A 263 16.22 -8.09 2.12
CA PHE A 263 15.77 -7.32 0.94
C PHE A 263 15.53 -8.21 -0.27
N ARG A 264 16.38 -9.21 -0.49
CA ARG A 264 16.13 -10.21 -1.53
C ARG A 264 14.83 -10.96 -1.25
N GLN A 265 14.59 -11.36 0.00
CA GLN A 265 13.35 -12.02 0.38
C GLN A 265 12.12 -11.14 0.10
N ILE A 266 12.15 -9.84 0.45
CA ILE A 266 11.06 -8.90 0.14
C ILE A 266 10.88 -8.76 -1.37
N ALA A 267 11.97 -8.62 -2.12
CA ALA A 267 11.94 -8.53 -3.57
C ALA A 267 11.32 -9.76 -4.23
N GLU A 268 11.70 -10.95 -3.79
CA GLU A 268 11.14 -12.22 -4.26
C GLU A 268 9.64 -12.33 -3.93
N GLU A 269 9.23 -11.96 -2.71
CA GLU A 269 7.83 -11.94 -2.31
C GLU A 269 7.00 -10.98 -3.16
N LEU A 270 7.49 -9.76 -3.36
CA LEU A 270 6.82 -8.77 -4.20
C LEU A 270 6.69 -9.22 -5.66
N ARG A 271 7.65 -10.00 -6.18
CA ARG A 271 7.60 -10.55 -7.55
C ARG A 271 6.73 -11.82 -7.66
N THR A 272 6.58 -12.58 -6.57
CA THR A 272 5.92 -13.90 -6.57
C THR A 272 4.56 -13.86 -5.85
N SER A 273 4.09 -12.68 -5.47
CA SER A 273 2.77 -12.50 -4.87
C SER A 273 1.65 -12.83 -5.86
N TYR A 274 0.48 -13.08 -5.31
CA TYR A 274 -0.74 -13.34 -6.04
C TYR A 274 -1.79 -12.28 -5.70
N GLU A 275 -2.64 -11.99 -6.67
CA GLU A 275 -3.80 -11.12 -6.52
C GLU A 275 -5.05 -11.95 -6.74
N LEU A 276 -6.01 -11.84 -5.86
CA LEU A 276 -7.36 -12.33 -6.08
C LEU A 276 -8.36 -11.22 -5.82
N ALA A 277 -9.55 -11.36 -6.44
CA ALA A 277 -10.66 -10.50 -6.13
C ALA A 277 -11.96 -11.32 -6.07
N TYR A 278 -12.88 -10.87 -5.21
CA TYR A 278 -14.18 -11.51 -5.01
C TYR A 278 -15.27 -10.49 -4.69
N TYR A 279 -16.51 -10.88 -4.93
CA TYR A 279 -17.68 -10.14 -4.48
C TYR A 279 -18.18 -10.72 -3.16
N PRO A 280 -18.13 -9.96 -2.06
CA PRO A 280 -18.60 -10.46 -0.77
C PRO A 280 -20.04 -10.96 -0.83
N THR A 281 -20.31 -12.12 -0.24
CA THR A 281 -21.69 -12.61 -0.05
C THR A 281 -22.45 -11.75 0.92
N ASN A 282 -21.78 -11.22 1.96
CA ASN A 282 -22.33 -10.21 2.86
C ASN A 282 -22.13 -8.82 2.25
N LYS A 283 -23.23 -8.21 1.78
CA LYS A 283 -23.23 -6.90 1.13
C LYS A 283 -23.48 -5.73 2.08
N ALA A 284 -23.64 -5.99 3.39
CA ALA A 284 -23.88 -4.93 4.36
C ALA A 284 -22.70 -3.97 4.44
N LYS A 285 -23.00 -2.68 4.42
CA LYS A 285 -22.04 -1.59 4.66
C LYS A 285 -22.30 -1.05 6.05
N ASP A 286 -21.84 -1.78 7.04
CA ASP A 286 -22.17 -1.61 8.46
C ASP A 286 -20.96 -1.20 9.30
N ASP A 287 -19.86 -0.86 8.65
CA ASP A 287 -18.59 -0.46 9.27
C ASP A 287 -18.02 -1.54 10.23
N THR A 288 -18.38 -2.80 9.98
CA THR A 288 -17.82 -3.93 10.73
C THR A 288 -16.59 -4.49 10.04
N PHE A 289 -15.67 -5.03 10.83
CA PHE A 289 -14.48 -5.68 10.32
C PHE A 289 -14.82 -7.04 9.71
N ARG A 290 -14.41 -7.28 8.47
CA ARG A 290 -14.57 -8.54 7.71
C ARG A 290 -13.24 -9.28 7.70
N LYS A 291 -13.19 -10.39 8.40
CA LYS A 291 -11.98 -11.23 8.48
C LYS A 291 -11.79 -12.04 7.21
N ILE A 292 -10.62 -11.95 6.58
CA ILE A 292 -10.24 -12.74 5.39
C ILE A 292 -9.33 -13.88 5.81
N VAL A 293 -9.61 -15.08 5.28
CA VAL A 293 -8.75 -16.25 5.42
C VAL A 293 -8.63 -16.95 4.08
N ILE A 294 -7.40 -17.13 3.61
CA ILE A 294 -7.10 -17.95 2.44
C ILE A 294 -6.43 -19.25 2.93
N LYS A 295 -7.01 -20.38 2.61
CA LYS A 295 -6.48 -21.70 2.98
C LYS A 295 -5.88 -22.39 1.76
N PRO A 296 -4.60 -22.78 1.80
CA PRO A 296 -4.04 -23.65 0.77
C PRO A 296 -4.60 -25.07 0.90
N LYS A 297 -4.86 -25.74 -0.21
CA LYS A 297 -5.23 -27.16 -0.23
C LYS A 297 -4.01 -28.05 -0.08
N GLN A 298 -2.83 -27.56 -0.46
CA GLN A 298 -1.57 -28.28 -0.29
C GLN A 298 -1.21 -28.35 1.20
N GLU A 299 -0.99 -29.55 1.70
CA GLU A 299 -0.60 -29.80 3.08
C GLU A 299 0.73 -29.12 3.43
N GLY A 300 0.79 -28.49 4.61
CA GLY A 300 1.96 -27.76 5.11
C GLY A 300 2.24 -26.42 4.45
N ALA A 301 1.54 -26.06 3.37
CA ALA A 301 1.67 -24.74 2.76
C ALA A 301 1.06 -23.67 3.68
N LYS A 302 1.60 -22.44 3.61
CA LYS A 302 1.14 -21.29 4.38
C LYS A 302 0.86 -20.12 3.44
N ILE A 303 -0.24 -19.41 3.70
CA ILE A 303 -0.59 -18.18 2.99
C ILE A 303 -0.55 -17.02 3.97
N ARG A 304 0.09 -15.93 3.53
CA ARG A 304 0.12 -14.66 4.24
C ARG A 304 -0.59 -13.60 3.40
N THR A 305 -1.53 -12.90 4.01
CA THR A 305 -2.34 -11.84 3.42
C THR A 305 -2.78 -10.87 4.50
N LYS A 306 -3.42 -9.76 4.12
CA LYS A 306 -4.09 -8.88 5.07
C LYS A 306 -5.13 -9.66 5.89
N THR A 307 -5.32 -9.26 7.16
CA THR A 307 -6.24 -9.97 8.07
C THR A 307 -7.70 -9.73 7.76
N GLY A 308 -8.03 -8.64 7.05
CA GLY A 308 -9.39 -8.28 6.70
C GLY A 308 -9.51 -6.85 6.18
N TYR A 309 -10.71 -6.30 6.29
CA TYR A 309 -11.04 -4.91 5.93
C TYR A 309 -12.34 -4.49 6.64
N TYR A 310 -12.62 -3.19 6.72
CA TYR A 310 -13.90 -2.65 7.20
C TYR A 310 -14.88 -2.46 6.06
N SER A 311 -16.13 -2.93 6.23
CA SER A 311 -17.19 -2.84 5.22
C SER A 311 -17.82 -1.44 5.20
N ARG A 312 -17.39 -0.59 4.27
CA ARG A 312 -17.84 0.81 4.11
C ARG A 312 -18.59 1.06 2.79
#